data_51a07f6b380a6c94c6bebf990f617a76
#
_entry.id   51a07f6b380a6c94c6bebf990f617a76
#
_cell.length_a   1.000
_cell.length_b   1.000
_cell.length_c   1.000
_cell.angle_alpha   90.00
_cell.angle_beta   90.00
_cell.angle_gamma   90.00
#
_symmetry.space_group_name_H-M   'P 1'
#
loop_
_entity.id
_entity.type
_entity.pdbx_description
1 polymer ?
#
loop_
_entity_poly.entity_id
_entity_poly.type
_entity_poly.pdbx_seq_one_letter_code
_entity_poly.pdbx_strand_id
1 'polypeptide(L)'
;LIFFCYEPLFATYGPWFGQLWAESLGKDGLGTMPVPATGVTDQHSINQMFLDGIRNKGCLFVTGNSPSEGPVFGSDLPEEWKFLSGMHFGELLKAEAMGTRMALCCHDTPLVHIALDDASELSGGRLMMLLEAATVFTGWLMGINPLDQPAVELGKHLANARLGKPGFEADKEALDQFLKKPEEKQDF
;
A
#
# COMPACT_ATOMS: atom_id res chain seq x y z
N LEU A 1 -2.49 -1.02 7.62
CA LEU A 1 -1.75 0.22 7.37
C LEU A 1 -1.96 0.65 5.93
N ILE A 2 -2.46 1.88 5.70
CA ILE A 2 -2.63 2.46 4.37
C ILE A 2 -1.34 3.19 4.00
N PHE A 3 -0.83 2.99 2.78
CA PHE A 3 0.20 3.82 2.18
C PHE A 3 -0.45 4.61 1.03
N PHE A 4 -0.82 5.86 1.30
CA PHE A 4 -1.54 6.69 0.34
C PHE A 4 -0.60 7.72 -0.29
N CYS A 5 -0.25 7.51 -1.56
CA CYS A 5 0.74 8.32 -2.27
C CYS A 5 0.07 9.26 -3.28
N TYR A 6 0.26 10.56 -3.09
CA TYR A 6 -0.17 11.62 -4.01
C TYR A 6 0.98 12.22 -4.83
N GLU A 7 2.17 11.60 -4.78
CA GLU A 7 3.26 11.95 -5.68
C GLU A 7 3.33 10.90 -6.81
N PRO A 8 2.96 11.28 -8.05
CA PRO A 8 2.83 10.31 -9.15
C PRO A 8 4.11 9.52 -9.45
N LEU A 9 5.29 10.16 -9.33
CA LEU A 9 6.57 9.49 -9.59
C LEU A 9 6.90 8.42 -8.54
N PHE A 10 6.28 8.47 -7.37
CA PHE A 10 6.47 7.49 -6.30
C PHE A 10 5.26 6.58 -6.08
N ALA A 11 4.29 6.55 -7.01
CA ALA A 11 3.13 5.66 -6.91
C ALA A 11 3.51 4.18 -6.76
N THR A 12 4.57 3.74 -7.44
CA THR A 12 5.09 2.37 -7.37
C THR A 12 5.74 2.00 -6.03
N TYR A 13 6.02 2.98 -5.17
CA TYR A 13 6.49 2.72 -3.80
C TYR A 13 5.42 2.06 -2.94
N GLY A 14 4.14 2.27 -3.23
CA GLY A 14 3.04 1.64 -2.51
C GLY A 14 3.10 0.10 -2.54
N PRO A 15 3.07 -0.55 -3.72
CA PRO A 15 3.23 -2.00 -3.84
C PRO A 15 4.55 -2.52 -3.26
N TRP A 16 5.66 -1.83 -3.49
CA TRP A 16 6.96 -2.20 -2.93
C TRP A 16 6.95 -2.16 -1.39
N PHE A 17 6.46 -1.08 -0.79
CA PHE A 17 6.33 -0.97 0.66
C PHE A 17 5.35 -2.00 1.21
N GLY A 18 4.27 -2.28 0.47
CA GLY A 18 3.33 -3.35 0.81
C GLY A 18 4.01 -4.70 0.98
N GLN A 19 4.87 -5.08 0.04
CA GLN A 19 5.68 -6.30 0.14
C GLN A 19 6.64 -6.25 1.34
N LEU A 20 7.44 -5.18 1.44
CA LEU A 20 8.40 -5.00 2.54
C LEU A 20 7.73 -5.17 3.91
N TRP A 21 6.63 -4.45 4.14
CA TRP A 21 5.89 -4.46 5.40
C TRP A 21 5.27 -5.82 5.70
N ALA A 22 4.61 -6.44 4.72
CA ALA A 22 3.92 -7.73 4.90
C ALA A 22 4.91 -8.86 5.20
N GLU A 23 6.00 -8.98 4.44
CA GLU A 23 7.00 -10.04 4.61
C GLU A 23 7.79 -9.85 5.92
N SER A 24 8.09 -8.61 6.28
CA SER A 24 8.86 -8.32 7.50
C SER A 24 8.05 -8.47 8.77
N LEU A 25 6.76 -8.09 8.78
CA LEU A 25 5.98 -7.93 10.00
C LEU A 25 4.80 -8.89 10.14
N GLY A 26 4.39 -9.58 9.09
CA GLY A 26 3.27 -10.53 9.11
C GLY A 26 3.66 -11.88 9.74
N LYS A 27 3.95 -11.90 11.05
CA LYS A 27 4.45 -13.07 11.80
C LYS A 27 3.75 -13.18 13.14
N ASP A 28 3.66 -14.40 13.65
CA ASP A 28 3.14 -14.72 15.00
C ASP A 28 1.76 -14.13 15.30
N GLY A 29 0.93 -13.96 14.26
CA GLY A 29 -0.38 -13.32 14.38
C GLY A 29 -0.31 -11.79 14.56
N LEU A 30 0.88 -11.21 14.43
CA LEU A 30 1.14 -9.76 14.51
C LEU A 30 1.20 -9.13 13.12
N GLY A 31 1.46 -7.84 13.11
CA GLY A 31 1.50 -7.05 11.88
C GLY A 31 0.13 -6.52 11.46
N THR A 32 0.14 -5.68 10.46
CA THR A 32 -1.07 -5.10 9.87
C THR A 32 -1.03 -5.27 8.37
N MET A 33 -2.20 -5.53 7.75
CA MET A 33 -2.28 -5.62 6.30
C MET A 33 -1.89 -4.28 5.67
N PRO A 34 -0.86 -4.22 4.81
CA PRO A 34 -0.53 -3.01 4.06
C PRO A 34 -1.50 -2.87 2.87
N VAL A 35 -2.01 -1.64 2.69
CA VAL A 35 -2.90 -1.30 1.58
C VAL A 35 -2.27 -0.16 0.81
N PRO A 36 -1.65 -0.43 -0.35
CA PRO A 36 -1.20 0.62 -1.26
C PRO A 36 -2.39 1.37 -1.83
N ALA A 37 -2.30 2.69 -1.87
CA ALA A 37 -3.29 3.56 -2.47
C ALA A 37 -2.60 4.72 -3.22
N THR A 38 -3.13 5.05 -4.38
CA THR A 38 -2.59 6.11 -5.25
C THR A 38 -3.60 7.24 -5.40
N GLY A 39 -3.23 8.43 -5.06
CA GLY A 39 -4.02 9.63 -5.37
C GLY A 39 -3.85 10.01 -6.87
N VAL A 40 -4.94 10.43 -7.56
CA VAL A 40 -6.31 10.55 -6.99
C VAL A 40 -7.15 9.26 -7.21
N THR A 41 -6.63 8.28 -7.94
CA THR A 41 -7.37 7.10 -8.41
C THR A 41 -8.12 6.41 -7.27
N ASP A 42 -7.42 6.13 -6.17
CA ASP A 42 -7.98 5.36 -5.07
C ASP A 42 -8.85 6.18 -4.12
N GLN A 43 -8.87 7.48 -4.29
CA GLN A 43 -9.88 8.35 -3.70
C GLN A 43 -11.30 8.01 -4.21
N HIS A 44 -11.41 7.54 -5.46
CA HIS A 44 -12.66 7.17 -6.11
C HIS A 44 -12.94 5.65 -6.12
N SER A 45 -12.12 4.86 -5.42
CA SER A 45 -12.28 3.40 -5.34
C SER A 45 -12.47 2.91 -3.90
N ILE A 46 -11.42 2.93 -3.10
CA ILE A 46 -11.38 2.31 -1.77
C ILE A 46 -11.47 3.32 -0.61
N ASN A 47 -11.44 4.62 -0.89
CA ASN A 47 -11.39 5.65 0.14
C ASN A 47 -12.64 5.66 1.06
N GLN A 48 -13.82 5.24 0.56
CA GLN A 48 -15.01 5.05 1.39
C GLN A 48 -14.74 4.10 2.57
N MET A 49 -14.01 3.01 2.33
CA MET A 49 -13.63 2.07 3.38
C MET A 49 -12.59 2.65 4.35
N PHE A 50 -11.79 3.61 3.88
CA PHE A 50 -10.84 4.29 4.76
C PHE A 50 -11.53 5.27 5.71
N LEU A 51 -12.54 5.97 5.22
CA LEU A 51 -13.24 6.99 5.97
C LEU A 51 -14.30 6.41 6.91
N ASP A 52 -15.17 5.52 6.42
CA ASP A 52 -16.39 5.10 7.13
C ASP A 52 -16.45 3.58 7.40
N GLY A 53 -15.44 2.81 7.00
CA GLY A 53 -15.32 1.40 7.34
C GLY A 53 -14.80 1.17 8.76
N ILE A 54 -14.50 -0.11 9.10
CA ILE A 54 -13.98 -0.49 10.43
C ILE A 54 -12.78 0.38 10.82
N ARG A 55 -12.80 0.95 12.02
CA ARG A 55 -11.75 1.83 12.58
C ARG A 55 -10.53 1.05 13.09
N ASN A 56 -9.84 0.36 12.18
CA ASN A 56 -8.66 -0.44 12.47
C ASN A 56 -7.47 -0.05 11.57
N LYS A 57 -7.49 1.16 11.03
CA LYS A 57 -6.54 1.64 10.03
C LYS A 57 -5.70 2.79 10.56
N GLY A 58 -4.45 2.85 10.11
CA GLY A 58 -3.59 4.02 10.18
C GLY A 58 -3.06 4.33 8.78
N CYS A 59 -2.65 5.54 8.51
CA CYS A 59 -2.26 6.01 7.19
C CYS A 59 -0.86 6.66 7.20
N LEU A 60 0.00 6.21 6.29
CA LEU A 60 1.16 6.95 5.84
C LEU A 60 0.74 7.72 4.58
N PHE A 61 0.60 9.03 4.71
CA PHE A 61 0.13 9.90 3.64
C PHE A 61 1.30 10.63 3.02
N VAL A 62 1.63 10.31 1.75
CA VAL A 62 2.81 10.82 1.07
C VAL A 62 2.41 11.86 0.03
N THR A 63 3.00 13.06 0.11
CA THR A 63 2.84 14.12 -0.90
C THR A 63 4.19 14.60 -1.38
N GLY A 64 4.25 15.01 -2.65
CA GLY A 64 5.36 15.77 -3.19
C GLY A 64 5.06 17.27 -3.17
N ASN A 65 6.13 18.05 -3.05
CA ASN A 65 6.07 19.50 -3.14
C ASN A 65 6.62 20.00 -4.49
N SER A 66 6.57 19.11 -5.50
CA SER A 66 7.01 19.45 -6.85
C SER A 66 6.31 20.70 -7.36
N PRO A 67 6.99 21.56 -8.12
CA PRO A 67 6.38 22.72 -8.76
C PRO A 67 5.13 22.31 -9.53
N SER A 68 4.16 23.21 -9.61
CA SER A 68 2.93 23.00 -10.39
C SER A 68 3.26 23.17 -11.88
N GLU A 69 4.15 22.34 -12.40
CA GLU A 69 4.53 22.26 -13.81
C GLU A 69 3.66 21.22 -14.52
N GLY A 70 3.52 21.37 -15.83
CA GLY A 70 2.78 20.41 -16.64
C GLY A 70 1.53 21.00 -17.28
N PRO A 71 0.56 20.16 -17.69
CA PRO A 71 -0.63 20.59 -18.38
C PRO A 71 -1.44 21.63 -17.59
N VAL A 72 -2.07 22.53 -18.31
CA VAL A 72 -2.93 23.60 -17.77
C VAL A 72 -4.33 23.38 -18.32
N PHE A 73 -5.35 23.62 -17.50
CA PHE A 73 -6.73 23.63 -17.96
C PHE A 73 -6.97 24.78 -18.96
N GLY A 74 -7.53 24.45 -20.11
CA GLY A 74 -7.89 25.45 -21.12
C GLY A 74 -8.98 26.41 -20.66
N SER A 75 -9.27 27.44 -21.47
CA SER A 75 -10.35 28.40 -21.20
C SER A 75 -11.73 27.90 -21.63
N ASP A 76 -11.79 26.89 -22.50
CA ASP A 76 -13.04 26.34 -23.04
C ASP A 76 -13.57 25.20 -22.14
N LEU A 77 -13.95 25.57 -20.92
CA LEU A 77 -14.53 24.67 -19.92
C LEU A 77 -16.02 24.96 -19.74
N PRO A 78 -16.84 23.92 -19.42
CA PRO A 78 -18.21 24.11 -18.93
C PRO A 78 -18.26 25.11 -17.76
N GLU A 79 -19.41 25.77 -17.58
CA GLU A 79 -19.55 26.85 -16.58
C GLU A 79 -19.17 26.40 -15.17
N GLU A 80 -19.58 25.18 -14.79
CA GLU A 80 -19.27 24.58 -13.50
C GLU A 80 -17.77 24.33 -13.24
N TRP A 81 -16.95 24.25 -14.29
CA TRP A 81 -15.52 23.97 -14.22
C TRP A 81 -14.64 25.18 -14.56
N LYS A 82 -15.23 26.34 -14.89
CA LYS A 82 -14.48 27.55 -15.28
C LYS A 82 -13.48 28.02 -14.24
N PHE A 83 -13.70 27.71 -12.96
CA PHE A 83 -12.76 28.06 -11.89
C PHE A 83 -11.40 27.34 -12.02
N LEU A 84 -11.34 26.26 -12.82
CA LEU A 84 -10.08 25.57 -13.13
C LEU A 84 -9.29 26.21 -14.28
N SER A 85 -9.88 27.12 -15.03
CA SER A 85 -9.25 27.72 -16.21
C SER A 85 -7.91 28.37 -15.85
N GLY A 86 -6.85 27.99 -16.57
CA GLY A 86 -5.49 28.46 -16.30
C GLY A 86 -4.78 27.79 -15.11
N MET A 87 -5.45 26.91 -14.37
CA MET A 87 -4.84 26.15 -13.28
C MET A 87 -4.00 25.00 -13.81
N HIS A 88 -2.85 24.73 -13.21
CA HIS A 88 -2.07 23.54 -13.50
C HIS A 88 -2.71 22.28 -12.89
N PHE A 89 -2.61 21.16 -13.57
CA PHE A 89 -3.11 19.87 -13.05
C PHE A 89 -2.47 19.50 -11.70
N GLY A 90 -1.20 19.88 -11.49
CA GLY A 90 -0.52 19.69 -10.21
C GLY A 90 -1.15 20.47 -9.05
N GLU A 91 -1.79 21.62 -9.31
CA GLU A 91 -2.51 22.39 -8.28
C GLU A 91 -3.80 21.68 -7.88
N LEU A 92 -4.54 21.13 -8.86
CA LEU A 92 -5.71 20.29 -8.57
C LEU A 92 -5.31 19.06 -7.75
N LEU A 93 -4.24 18.36 -8.14
CA LEU A 93 -3.74 17.20 -7.40
C LEU A 93 -3.40 17.55 -5.94
N LYS A 94 -2.77 18.69 -5.69
CA LYS A 94 -2.46 19.18 -4.34
C LYS A 94 -3.73 19.50 -3.54
N ALA A 95 -4.74 20.09 -4.17
CA ALA A 95 -6.02 20.38 -3.53
C ALA A 95 -6.75 19.07 -3.14
N GLU A 96 -6.78 18.10 -4.03
CA GLU A 96 -7.35 16.77 -3.78
C GLU A 96 -6.61 16.03 -2.66
N ALA A 97 -5.27 16.07 -2.65
CA ALA A 97 -4.46 15.51 -1.57
C ALA A 97 -4.77 16.15 -0.22
N MET A 98 -4.88 17.47 -0.18
CA MET A 98 -5.21 18.21 1.04
C MET A 98 -6.62 17.85 1.55
N GLY A 99 -7.60 17.81 0.66
CA GLY A 99 -8.98 17.45 0.99
C GLY A 99 -9.09 16.03 1.56
N THR A 100 -8.47 15.05 0.91
CA THR A 100 -8.46 13.66 1.36
C THR A 100 -7.74 13.49 2.70
N ARG A 101 -6.59 14.13 2.88
CA ARG A 101 -5.87 14.10 4.15
C ARG A 101 -6.70 14.68 5.29
N MET A 102 -7.37 15.82 5.06
CA MET A 102 -8.25 16.43 6.04
C MET A 102 -9.44 15.52 6.37
N ALA A 103 -10.06 14.89 5.37
CA ALA A 103 -11.16 13.95 5.57
C ALA A 103 -10.74 12.76 6.44
N LEU A 104 -9.58 12.16 6.19
CA LEU A 104 -9.03 11.09 7.03
C LEU A 104 -8.85 11.53 8.49
N CYS A 105 -8.33 12.73 8.71
CA CYS A 105 -8.18 13.28 10.06
C CYS A 105 -9.54 13.54 10.74
N CYS A 106 -10.53 14.05 10.01
CA CYS A 106 -11.88 14.28 10.53
C CYS A 106 -12.60 12.97 10.92
N HIS A 107 -12.20 11.85 10.35
CA HIS A 107 -12.70 10.51 10.68
C HIS A 107 -11.82 9.77 11.71
N ASP A 108 -10.96 10.50 12.44
CA ASP A 108 -10.08 9.97 13.48
C ASP A 108 -9.12 8.87 13.00
N THR A 109 -8.75 8.86 11.72
CA THR A 109 -7.74 7.94 11.20
C THR A 109 -6.35 8.41 11.65
N PRO A 110 -5.60 7.63 12.45
CA PRO A 110 -4.23 7.95 12.78
C PRO A 110 -3.41 8.13 11.50
N LEU A 111 -2.75 9.28 11.34
CA LEU A 111 -2.10 9.64 10.10
C LEU A 111 -0.72 10.23 10.34
N VAL A 112 0.27 9.74 9.62
CA VAL A 112 1.59 10.34 9.47
C VAL A 112 1.69 10.95 8.08
N HIS A 113 1.90 12.25 8.01
CA HIS A 113 2.11 12.95 6.74
C HIS A 113 3.60 13.05 6.43
N ILE A 114 4.00 12.47 5.31
CA ILE A 114 5.35 12.55 4.75
C ILE A 114 5.29 13.52 3.57
N ALA A 115 5.77 14.73 3.78
CA ALA A 115 5.89 15.73 2.75
C ALA A 115 7.31 15.70 2.17
N LEU A 116 7.43 15.40 0.89
CA LEU A 116 8.70 15.37 0.17
C LEU A 116 8.96 16.76 -0.43
N ASP A 117 10.20 17.23 -0.34
CA ASP A 117 10.59 18.54 -0.88
C ASP A 117 10.43 18.60 -2.41
N ASP A 118 10.72 17.48 -3.06
CA ASP A 118 10.63 17.31 -4.52
C ASP A 118 10.43 15.84 -4.88
N ALA A 119 10.34 15.54 -6.17
CA ALA A 119 10.25 14.17 -6.71
C ALA A 119 11.58 13.68 -7.32
N SER A 120 12.72 14.14 -6.77
CA SER A 120 14.05 13.71 -7.21
C SER A 120 14.39 12.30 -6.74
N GLU A 121 15.43 11.71 -7.37
CA GLU A 121 15.98 10.42 -6.95
C GLU A 121 16.51 10.46 -5.50
N LEU A 122 16.98 11.61 -5.05
CA LEU A 122 17.42 11.81 -3.66
C LEU A 122 16.24 11.70 -2.68
N SER A 123 15.13 12.37 -2.98
CA SER A 123 13.90 12.30 -2.19
C SER A 123 13.32 10.87 -2.19
N GLY A 124 13.36 10.19 -3.35
CA GLY A 124 13.00 8.79 -3.45
C GLY A 124 13.86 7.89 -2.56
N GLY A 125 15.18 8.02 -2.63
CA GLY A 125 16.10 7.26 -1.79
C GLY A 125 15.93 7.52 -0.29
N ARG A 126 15.65 8.76 0.11
CA ARG A 126 15.30 9.12 1.51
C ARG A 126 14.01 8.47 1.97
N LEU A 127 12.98 8.46 1.12
CA LEU A 127 11.71 7.81 1.41
C LEU A 127 11.91 6.30 1.57
N MET A 128 12.64 5.64 0.67
CA MET A 128 12.96 4.20 0.80
C MET A 128 13.62 3.90 2.13
N MET A 129 14.73 4.57 2.45
CA MET A 129 15.47 4.35 3.70
C MET A 129 14.61 4.59 4.94
N LEU A 130 13.74 5.63 4.92
CA LEU A 130 12.79 5.89 6.00
C LEU A 130 11.84 4.71 6.20
N LEU A 131 11.26 4.18 5.12
CA LEU A 131 10.29 3.08 5.16
C LEU A 131 10.95 1.76 5.57
N GLU A 132 12.16 1.47 5.09
CA GLU A 132 12.96 0.31 5.49
C GLU A 132 13.31 0.37 6.99
N ALA A 133 13.85 1.49 7.45
CA ALA A 133 14.19 1.67 8.87
C ALA A 133 12.94 1.57 9.75
N ALA A 134 11.83 2.22 9.37
CA ALA A 134 10.57 2.15 10.10
C ALA A 134 10.05 0.72 10.20
N THR A 135 10.16 -0.07 9.13
CA THR A 135 9.74 -1.48 9.12
C THR A 135 10.58 -2.31 10.08
N VAL A 136 11.92 -2.20 10.01
CA VAL A 136 12.82 -2.94 10.90
C VAL A 136 12.60 -2.57 12.36
N PHE A 137 12.52 -1.28 12.70
CA PHE A 137 12.27 -0.83 14.07
C PHE A 137 10.90 -1.28 14.58
N THR A 138 9.88 -1.27 13.73
CA THR A 138 8.55 -1.79 14.10
C THR A 138 8.61 -3.26 14.44
N GLY A 139 9.32 -4.09 13.66
CA GLY A 139 9.52 -5.51 13.97
C GLY A 139 10.21 -5.73 15.32
N TRP A 140 11.25 -4.97 15.61
CA TRP A 140 11.92 -5.05 16.91
C TRP A 140 11.03 -4.62 18.07
N LEU A 141 10.23 -3.56 17.89
CA LEU A 141 9.25 -3.13 18.91
C LEU A 141 8.14 -4.17 19.14
N MET A 142 7.79 -4.94 18.12
CA MET A 142 6.84 -6.06 18.22
C MET A 142 7.48 -7.34 18.77
N GLY A 143 8.81 -7.39 18.94
CA GLY A 143 9.54 -8.56 19.40
C GLY A 143 9.66 -9.68 18.37
N ILE A 144 9.53 -9.37 17.06
CA ILE A 144 9.64 -10.33 15.96
C ILE A 144 10.89 -10.06 15.12
N ASN A 145 11.38 -11.09 14.40
CA ASN A 145 12.47 -10.89 13.45
C ASN A 145 11.94 -10.29 12.13
N PRO A 146 12.28 -9.04 11.78
CA PRO A 146 11.80 -8.42 10.54
C PRO A 146 12.60 -8.82 9.29
N LEU A 147 13.64 -9.67 9.42
CA LEU A 147 14.61 -9.95 8.35
C LEU A 147 14.44 -11.34 7.70
N ASP A 148 13.35 -12.05 8.02
CA ASP A 148 13.00 -13.33 7.42
C ASP A 148 11.50 -13.37 7.04
N GLN A 149 11.08 -14.38 6.29
CA GLN A 149 9.67 -14.60 5.89
C GLN A 149 9.34 -16.10 5.79
N PRO A 150 9.34 -16.86 6.91
CA PRO A 150 9.23 -18.32 6.87
C PRO A 150 7.89 -18.83 6.32
N ALA A 151 6.80 -18.09 6.49
CA ALA A 151 5.45 -18.55 6.10
C ALA A 151 5.27 -18.80 4.60
N VAL A 152 6.03 -18.09 3.74
CA VAL A 152 5.92 -18.23 2.28
C VAL A 152 6.62 -19.48 1.73
N GLU A 153 7.44 -20.15 2.52
CA GLU A 153 8.21 -21.34 2.08
C GLU A 153 7.30 -22.56 1.88
N LEU A 154 6.27 -22.72 2.71
CA LEU A 154 5.34 -23.87 2.58
C LEU A 154 4.71 -23.95 1.19
N GLY A 155 4.25 -22.83 0.63
CA GLY A 155 3.67 -22.81 -0.72
C GLY A 155 4.67 -23.24 -1.79
N LYS A 156 5.94 -22.83 -1.67
CA LYS A 156 7.02 -23.22 -2.59
C LYS A 156 7.34 -24.73 -2.47
N HIS A 157 7.35 -25.28 -1.25
CA HIS A 157 7.56 -26.70 -1.01
C HIS A 157 6.43 -27.53 -1.65
N LEU A 158 5.18 -27.17 -1.42
CA LEU A 158 4.03 -27.84 -2.02
C LEU A 158 4.01 -27.76 -3.54
N ALA A 159 4.40 -26.62 -4.12
CA ALA A 159 4.55 -26.46 -5.57
C ALA A 159 5.65 -27.38 -6.13
N ASN A 160 6.84 -27.44 -5.49
CA ASN A 160 7.92 -28.33 -5.87
C ASN A 160 7.51 -29.82 -5.76
N ALA A 161 6.79 -30.18 -4.68
CA ALA A 161 6.23 -31.50 -4.46
C ALA A 161 5.26 -31.90 -5.59
N ARG A 162 4.36 -30.99 -5.97
CA ARG A 162 3.39 -31.19 -7.05
C ARG A 162 4.05 -31.42 -8.39
N LEU A 163 5.19 -30.75 -8.66
CA LEU A 163 5.99 -30.89 -9.87
C LEU A 163 6.91 -32.13 -9.83
N GLY A 164 6.94 -32.87 -8.74
CA GLY A 164 7.76 -34.10 -8.60
C GLY A 164 9.25 -33.83 -8.39
N LYS A 165 9.62 -32.65 -7.85
CA LYS A 165 11.02 -32.34 -7.53
C LYS A 165 11.52 -33.30 -6.44
N PRO A 166 12.70 -33.95 -6.62
CA PRO A 166 13.29 -34.82 -5.59
C PRO A 166 13.54 -34.09 -4.26
N GLY A 167 13.31 -34.76 -3.14
CA GLY A 167 13.49 -34.21 -1.80
C GLY A 167 12.25 -33.56 -1.21
N PHE A 168 11.07 -33.66 -1.89
CA PHE A 168 9.80 -33.13 -1.43
C PHE A 168 8.71 -34.19 -1.30
N GLU A 169 9.11 -35.45 -1.03
CA GLU A 169 8.20 -36.60 -0.99
C GLU A 169 7.17 -36.50 0.16
N ALA A 170 7.59 -36.02 1.33
CA ALA A 170 6.70 -35.81 2.48
C ALA A 170 5.64 -34.73 2.19
N ASP A 171 6.04 -33.63 1.55
CA ASP A 171 5.13 -32.57 1.15
C ASP A 171 4.13 -33.05 0.08
N LYS A 172 4.56 -33.97 -0.81
CA LYS A 172 3.70 -34.60 -1.80
C LYS A 172 2.63 -35.47 -1.14
N GLU A 173 2.98 -36.28 -0.14
CA GLU A 173 2.01 -37.08 0.60
C GLU A 173 0.97 -36.19 1.31
N ALA A 174 1.41 -35.09 1.94
CA ALA A 174 0.52 -34.13 2.58
C ALA A 174 -0.43 -33.47 1.58
N LEU A 175 0.08 -33.10 0.39
CA LEU A 175 -0.71 -32.51 -0.68
C LEU A 175 -1.74 -33.51 -1.22
N ASP A 176 -1.35 -34.79 -1.45
CA ASP A 176 -2.24 -35.84 -1.93
C ASP A 176 -3.35 -36.16 -0.92
N GLN A 177 -3.06 -36.07 0.38
CA GLN A 177 -4.08 -36.20 1.43
C GLN A 177 -5.05 -35.01 1.44
N PHE A 178 -4.56 -33.80 1.26
CA PHE A 178 -5.38 -32.59 1.15
C PHE A 178 -6.35 -32.69 -0.03
N LEU A 179 -5.86 -33.11 -1.22
CA LEU A 179 -6.64 -33.23 -2.45
C LEU A 179 -7.70 -34.36 -2.39
N LYS A 180 -7.54 -35.31 -1.47
CA LYS A 180 -8.53 -36.38 -1.25
C LYS A 180 -9.66 -35.98 -0.30
N LYS A 181 -9.51 -34.89 0.46
CA LYS A 181 -10.60 -34.39 1.30
C LYS A 181 -11.73 -33.90 0.41
N PRO A 182 -12.99 -34.34 0.61
CA PRO A 182 -14.11 -33.82 -0.13
C PRO A 182 -14.20 -32.29 0.12
N GLU A 183 -14.39 -31.53 -0.94
CA GLU A 183 -14.77 -30.12 -0.79
C GLU A 183 -16.11 -30.09 -0.04
N GLU A 184 -16.15 -29.51 1.13
CA GLU A 184 -17.42 -29.17 1.79
C GLU A 184 -18.14 -28.17 0.88
N LYS A 185 -19.10 -28.68 0.10
CA LYS A 185 -20.01 -27.81 -0.63
C LYS A 185 -20.85 -27.07 0.41
N GLN A 186 -20.55 -25.81 0.64
CA GLN A 186 -21.49 -24.91 1.27
C GLN A 186 -22.55 -24.57 0.21
N ASP A 187 -23.73 -25.09 0.41
CA ASP A 187 -24.92 -24.62 -0.32
C ASP A 187 -25.23 -23.21 0.17
N PHE A 188 -25.01 -22.23 -0.70
CA PHE A 188 -25.40 -20.83 -0.45
C PHE A 188 -26.83 -20.61 -0.87
#